data_16fad479ad3dda662e4734cfa748c605
#
_entry.id   16fad479ad3dda662e4734cfa748c605
#
_cell.length_a   1.000
_cell.length_b   1.000
_cell.length_c   1.000
_cell.angle_alpha   90.00
_cell.angle_beta   90.00
_cell.angle_gamma   90.00
#
_symmetry.space_group_name_H-M   'P 1'
#
loop_
_entity.id
_entity.type
_entity.pdbx_description
1 polymer ?
#
loop_
_entity_poly.entity_id
_entity_poly.type
_entity_poly.pdbx_seq_one_letter_code
_entity_poly.pdbx_strand_id
1 'polypeptide(L)'
;MAEALTYFQTMIEAIVGIIGFQVIAVSFVFSRKEDWHMHDSFMFYAVIFLNMIGMTYCAVPSFISINLSTDSSSFDFWDIFYKIGLVSQFILLIHGHLYTVKLFRDIKLFPQEFGVIAVWRYIFQYVAVYTPFPIFCAIYFTPIYTEHFIKNLAYATPWGFILLSFVPFIILITHSHPAKFRLRDSS
;
A
#
# COMPACT_ATOMS: atom_id res chain seq x y z
N MET A 1 -13.72 -1.12 22.96
CA MET A 1 -14.22 -0.84 21.62
C MET A 1 -14.14 0.65 21.27
N ALA A 2 -14.65 1.57 22.08
CA ALA A 2 -14.60 3.02 21.80
C ALA A 2 -13.18 3.56 21.51
N GLU A 3 -12.19 3.19 22.32
CA GLU A 3 -10.80 3.58 22.11
C GLU A 3 -10.24 3.10 20.74
N ALA A 4 -10.61 1.88 20.34
CA ALA A 4 -10.20 1.36 19.04
C ALA A 4 -10.79 2.18 17.89
N LEU A 5 -12.07 2.51 17.96
CA LEU A 5 -12.73 3.34 16.94
C LEU A 5 -12.11 4.72 16.86
N THR A 6 -11.84 5.35 18.01
CA THR A 6 -11.15 6.66 18.07
C THR A 6 -9.75 6.57 17.43
N TYR A 7 -8.98 5.52 17.74
CA TYR A 7 -7.67 5.31 17.14
C TYR A 7 -7.76 5.22 15.62
N PHE A 8 -8.63 4.36 15.07
CA PHE A 8 -8.74 4.19 13.63
C PHE A 8 -9.25 5.45 12.92
N GLN A 9 -10.16 6.19 13.56
CA GLN A 9 -10.59 7.49 13.04
C GLN A 9 -9.44 8.49 12.96
N THR A 10 -8.63 8.59 14.02
CA THR A 10 -7.43 9.43 14.02
C THR A 10 -6.43 8.99 12.95
N MET A 11 -6.29 7.68 12.72
CA MET A 11 -5.42 7.17 11.65
C MET A 11 -5.93 7.53 10.25
N ILE A 12 -7.24 7.55 10.01
CA ILE A 12 -7.80 8.04 8.74
C ILE A 12 -7.41 9.51 8.52
N GLU A 13 -7.57 10.36 9.53
CA GLU A 13 -7.21 11.77 9.45
C GLU A 13 -5.72 11.96 9.16
N ALA A 14 -4.86 11.18 9.83
CA ALA A 14 -3.42 11.18 9.60
C ALA A 14 -3.06 10.76 8.16
N ILE A 15 -3.69 9.69 7.65
CA ILE A 15 -3.45 9.20 6.28
C ILE A 15 -3.90 10.25 5.26
N VAL A 16 -5.06 10.89 5.46
CA VAL A 16 -5.52 11.98 4.58
C VAL A 16 -4.52 13.13 4.55
N GLY A 17 -3.99 13.54 5.70
CA GLY A 17 -2.94 14.56 5.78
C GLY A 17 -1.67 14.16 5.03
N ILE A 18 -1.23 12.90 5.16
CA ILE A 18 -0.06 12.35 4.47
C ILE A 18 -0.29 12.32 2.95
N ILE A 19 -1.46 11.87 2.49
CA ILE A 19 -1.80 11.90 1.05
C ILE A 19 -1.73 13.34 0.53
N GLY A 20 -2.35 14.28 1.24
CA GLY A 20 -2.32 15.70 0.86
C GLY A 20 -0.89 16.22 0.71
N PHE A 21 -0.03 15.95 1.70
CA PHE A 21 1.39 16.32 1.64
C PHE A 21 2.11 15.67 0.46
N GLN A 22 1.93 14.36 0.26
CA GLN A 22 2.58 13.62 -0.82
C GLN A 22 2.14 14.10 -2.20
N VAL A 23 0.85 14.38 -2.39
CA VAL A 23 0.31 14.92 -3.67
C VAL A 23 0.87 16.30 -3.95
N ILE A 24 0.93 17.19 -2.96
CA ILE A 24 1.49 18.53 -3.10
C ILE A 24 2.98 18.43 -3.46
N ALA A 25 3.77 17.65 -2.73
CA ALA A 25 5.20 17.49 -2.98
C ALA A 25 5.47 16.93 -4.38
N VAL A 26 4.70 15.93 -4.80
CA VAL A 26 4.79 15.36 -6.15
C VAL A 26 4.45 16.41 -7.20
N SER A 27 3.39 17.20 -6.99
CA SER A 27 2.99 18.27 -7.92
C SER A 27 4.10 19.31 -8.10
N PHE A 28 4.82 19.68 -7.03
CA PHE A 28 5.97 20.58 -7.12
C PHE A 28 7.14 19.98 -7.91
N VAL A 29 7.43 18.69 -7.69
CA VAL A 29 8.49 18.00 -8.44
C VAL A 29 8.15 17.94 -9.93
N PHE A 30 6.89 17.61 -10.25
CA PHE A 30 6.45 17.43 -11.63
C PHE A 30 6.18 18.72 -12.37
N SER A 31 5.83 19.82 -11.68
CA SER A 31 5.72 21.14 -12.33
C SER A 31 7.04 21.63 -12.95
N ARG A 32 8.17 21.02 -12.56
CA ARG A 32 9.53 21.32 -13.07
C ARG A 32 10.03 20.33 -14.12
N LYS A 33 9.25 19.25 -14.38
CA LYS A 33 9.59 18.23 -15.38
C LYS A 33 8.80 18.48 -16.65
N GLU A 34 9.50 18.47 -17.79
CA GLU A 34 8.86 18.64 -19.10
C GLU A 34 8.04 17.41 -19.52
N ASP A 35 8.41 16.19 -19.06
CA ASP A 35 7.75 14.95 -19.44
C ASP A 35 7.51 14.02 -18.24
N TRP A 36 6.31 13.45 -18.18
CA TRP A 36 5.96 12.33 -17.29
C TRP A 36 6.37 11.02 -17.94
N HIS A 37 7.27 10.29 -17.28
CA HIS A 37 7.57 8.93 -17.71
C HIS A 37 6.52 7.96 -17.15
N MET A 38 6.26 6.89 -17.87
CA MET A 38 5.34 5.80 -17.45
C MET A 38 5.67 5.30 -16.04
N HIS A 39 6.95 5.29 -15.69
CA HIS A 39 7.47 4.98 -14.38
C HIS A 39 6.99 5.93 -13.27
N ASP A 40 7.01 7.23 -13.51
CA ASP A 40 6.59 8.24 -12.53
C ASP A 40 5.09 8.08 -12.23
N SER A 41 4.29 7.85 -13.27
CA SER A 41 2.86 7.55 -13.13
C SER A 41 2.62 6.30 -12.29
N PHE A 42 3.45 5.27 -12.45
CA PHE A 42 3.39 4.06 -11.65
C PHE A 42 3.65 4.32 -10.17
N MET A 43 4.72 5.05 -9.85
CA MET A 43 5.08 5.35 -8.47
C MET A 43 4.03 6.23 -7.81
N PHE A 44 3.50 7.20 -8.51
CA PHE A 44 2.41 8.04 -8.03
C PHE A 44 1.16 7.20 -7.72
N TYR A 45 0.78 6.30 -8.64
CA TYR A 45 -0.32 5.37 -8.41
C TYR A 45 -0.09 4.50 -7.17
N ALA A 46 1.13 3.97 -6.99
CA ALA A 46 1.47 3.14 -5.83
C ALA A 46 1.34 3.93 -4.51
N VAL A 47 1.77 5.20 -4.47
CA VAL A 47 1.60 6.09 -3.31
C VAL A 47 0.13 6.24 -2.95
N ILE A 48 -0.71 6.62 -3.90
CA ILE A 48 -2.14 6.84 -3.67
C ILE A 48 -2.83 5.54 -3.27
N PHE A 49 -2.55 4.45 -3.99
CA PHE A 49 -3.18 3.15 -3.76
C PHE A 49 -2.89 2.59 -2.37
N LEU A 50 -1.64 2.62 -1.90
CA LEU A 50 -1.28 2.16 -0.56
C LEU A 50 -1.98 2.95 0.55
N ASN A 51 -2.05 4.28 0.39
CA ASN A 51 -2.76 5.11 1.35
C ASN A 51 -4.28 4.87 1.35
N MET A 52 -4.89 4.70 0.17
CA MET A 52 -6.32 4.37 0.05
C MET A 52 -6.65 3.03 0.70
N ILE A 53 -5.78 2.03 0.56
CA ILE A 53 -5.92 0.76 1.28
C ILE A 53 -5.85 0.98 2.78
N GLY A 54 -4.87 1.75 3.26
CA GLY A 54 -4.73 2.09 4.67
C GLY A 54 -5.98 2.76 5.24
N MET A 55 -6.57 3.73 4.51
CA MET A 55 -7.83 4.38 4.88
C MET A 55 -8.99 3.39 4.94
N THR A 56 -9.13 2.56 3.90
CA THR A 56 -10.19 1.53 3.84
C THR A 56 -10.06 0.57 5.01
N TYR A 57 -8.85 0.13 5.31
CA TYR A 57 -8.57 -0.72 6.47
C TYR A 57 -9.00 -0.06 7.79
N CYS A 58 -8.70 1.23 7.97
CA CYS A 58 -9.11 1.98 9.17
C CYS A 58 -10.62 2.21 9.26
N ALA A 59 -11.36 2.19 8.16
CA ALA A 59 -12.82 2.33 8.17
C ALA A 59 -13.55 1.02 8.57
N VAL A 60 -12.93 -0.14 8.40
CA VAL A 60 -13.52 -1.47 8.68
C VAL A 60 -14.03 -1.60 10.14
N PRO A 61 -13.28 -1.17 11.18
CA PRO A 61 -13.76 -1.26 12.56
C PRO A 61 -15.08 -0.56 12.81
N SER A 62 -15.26 0.63 12.21
CA SER A 62 -16.53 1.37 12.33
C SER A 62 -17.69 0.59 11.69
N PHE A 63 -17.44 0.01 10.51
CA PHE A 63 -18.44 -0.82 9.84
C PHE A 63 -18.81 -2.07 10.65
N ILE A 64 -17.82 -2.76 11.23
CA ILE A 64 -18.08 -3.94 12.08
C ILE A 64 -18.88 -3.54 13.32
N SER A 65 -18.51 -2.43 13.97
CA SER A 65 -19.18 -2.00 15.22
C SER A 65 -20.65 -1.66 15.03
N ILE A 66 -21.05 -1.19 13.84
CA ILE A 66 -22.47 -0.92 13.52
C ILE A 66 -23.26 -2.23 13.35
N ASN A 67 -22.63 -3.29 12.85
CA ASN A 67 -23.28 -4.52 12.47
C ASN A 67 -23.17 -5.64 13.53
N LEU A 68 -22.33 -5.46 14.55
CA LEU A 68 -22.18 -6.42 15.62
C LEU A 68 -23.31 -6.27 16.66
N SER A 69 -23.85 -7.38 17.14
CA SER A 69 -24.80 -7.36 18.24
C SER A 69 -24.16 -6.88 19.55
N THR A 70 -24.94 -6.27 20.42
CA THR A 70 -24.47 -5.79 21.74
C THR A 70 -23.92 -6.90 22.63
N ASP A 71 -24.28 -8.15 22.37
CA ASP A 71 -23.85 -9.33 23.13
C ASP A 71 -22.59 -9.99 22.60
N SER A 72 -21.99 -9.45 21.50
CA SER A 72 -20.79 -10.00 20.90
C SER A 72 -19.56 -9.74 21.77
N SER A 73 -18.69 -10.74 21.89
CA SER A 73 -17.44 -10.61 22.63
C SER A 73 -16.44 -9.68 21.94
N SER A 74 -15.48 -9.16 22.70
CA SER A 74 -14.36 -8.40 22.13
C SER A 74 -13.55 -9.24 21.15
N PHE A 75 -13.42 -10.54 21.41
CA PHE A 75 -12.73 -11.46 20.51
C PHE A 75 -13.46 -11.58 19.17
N ASP A 76 -14.80 -11.66 19.16
CA ASP A 76 -15.57 -11.74 17.91
C ASP A 76 -15.34 -10.52 17.01
N PHE A 77 -15.27 -9.34 17.61
CA PHE A 77 -14.95 -8.12 16.88
C PHE A 77 -13.60 -8.20 16.18
N TRP A 78 -12.54 -8.59 16.90
CA TRP A 78 -11.20 -8.67 16.35
C TRP A 78 -11.03 -9.83 15.37
N ASP A 79 -11.71 -10.95 15.59
CA ASP A 79 -11.73 -12.10 14.69
C ASP A 79 -12.39 -11.75 13.34
N ILE A 80 -13.55 -11.08 13.36
CA ILE A 80 -14.20 -10.59 12.13
C ILE A 80 -13.31 -9.59 11.41
N PHE A 81 -12.72 -8.66 12.15
CA PHE A 81 -11.80 -7.67 11.58
C PHE A 81 -10.62 -8.34 10.87
N TYR A 82 -10.04 -9.34 11.51
CA TYR A 82 -8.93 -10.11 10.92
C TYR A 82 -9.36 -10.87 9.66
N LYS A 83 -10.52 -11.51 9.68
CA LYS A 83 -11.07 -12.23 8.52
C LYS A 83 -11.35 -11.29 7.34
N ILE A 84 -11.88 -10.10 7.59
CA ILE A 84 -12.05 -9.08 6.56
C ILE A 84 -10.68 -8.65 6.02
N GLY A 85 -9.68 -8.51 6.89
CA GLY A 85 -8.30 -8.25 6.50
C GLY A 85 -7.74 -9.33 5.58
N LEU A 86 -7.96 -10.62 5.89
CA LEU A 86 -7.56 -11.75 5.04
C LEU A 86 -8.18 -11.69 3.65
N VAL A 87 -9.50 -11.45 3.58
CA VAL A 87 -10.20 -11.33 2.29
C VAL A 87 -9.64 -10.15 1.49
N SER A 88 -9.42 -9.02 2.15
CA SER A 88 -8.83 -7.84 1.53
C SER A 88 -7.42 -8.11 1.00
N GLN A 89 -6.58 -8.82 1.76
CA GLN A 89 -5.24 -9.21 1.31
C GLN A 89 -5.29 -10.18 0.12
N PHE A 90 -6.26 -11.06 0.06
CA PHE A 90 -6.46 -11.94 -1.09
C PHE A 90 -6.84 -11.16 -2.36
N ILE A 91 -7.75 -10.18 -2.23
CA ILE A 91 -8.11 -9.28 -3.35
C ILE A 91 -6.88 -8.49 -3.82
N LEU A 92 -6.09 -7.98 -2.87
CA LEU A 92 -4.85 -7.26 -3.16
C LEU A 92 -3.80 -8.14 -3.84
N LEU A 93 -3.71 -9.40 -3.44
CA LEU A 93 -2.83 -10.39 -4.09
C LEU A 93 -3.20 -10.56 -5.56
N ILE A 94 -4.49 -10.75 -5.86
CA ILE A 94 -4.98 -10.90 -7.23
C ILE A 94 -4.69 -9.62 -8.03
N HIS A 95 -5.06 -8.46 -7.51
CA HIS A 95 -4.85 -7.17 -8.18
C HIS A 95 -3.36 -6.90 -8.40
N GLY A 96 -2.54 -7.10 -7.38
CA GLY A 96 -1.10 -6.93 -7.44
C GLY A 96 -0.43 -7.91 -8.40
N HIS A 97 -0.94 -9.16 -8.50
CA HIS A 97 -0.47 -10.13 -9.49
C HIS A 97 -0.73 -9.66 -10.92
N LEU A 98 -1.96 -9.26 -11.22
CA LEU A 98 -2.31 -8.74 -12.55
C LEU A 98 -1.45 -7.52 -12.91
N TYR A 99 -1.21 -6.65 -11.95
CA TYR A 99 -0.37 -5.48 -12.13
C TYR A 99 1.11 -5.86 -12.35
N THR A 100 1.63 -6.81 -11.60
CA THR A 100 3.00 -7.33 -11.75
C THR A 100 3.22 -7.95 -13.12
N VAL A 101 2.24 -8.73 -13.63
CA VAL A 101 2.29 -9.29 -14.98
C VAL A 101 2.34 -8.20 -16.04
N LYS A 102 1.52 -7.13 -15.88
CA LYS A 102 1.57 -5.98 -16.78
C LYS A 102 2.93 -5.28 -16.74
N LEU A 103 3.46 -5.03 -15.55
CA LEU A 103 4.78 -4.40 -15.37
C LEU A 103 5.89 -5.21 -16.04
N PHE A 104 5.89 -6.54 -15.92
CA PHE A 104 6.85 -7.40 -16.60
C PHE A 104 6.80 -7.30 -18.11
N ARG A 105 5.58 -7.27 -18.64
CA ARG A 105 5.40 -7.09 -20.08
C ARG A 105 5.98 -5.75 -20.53
N ASP A 106 5.72 -4.70 -19.77
CA ASP A 106 6.16 -3.36 -20.11
C ASP A 106 7.70 -3.24 -19.99
N ILE A 107 8.32 -3.84 -18.96
CA ILE A 107 9.79 -3.93 -18.83
C ILE A 107 10.41 -4.69 -20.01
N LYS A 108 9.79 -5.78 -20.44
CA LYS A 108 10.29 -6.58 -21.57
C LYS A 108 10.20 -5.82 -22.90
N LEU A 109 9.18 -4.98 -23.07
CA LEU A 109 8.98 -4.17 -24.28
C LEU A 109 9.86 -2.92 -24.30
N PHE A 110 10.16 -2.35 -23.14
CA PHE A 110 10.90 -1.09 -22.99
C PHE A 110 12.05 -1.22 -21.95
N PRO A 111 13.01 -2.11 -22.18
CA PRO A 111 14.05 -2.40 -21.18
C PRO A 111 14.94 -1.18 -20.88
N GLN A 112 15.07 -0.26 -21.81
CA GLN A 112 15.93 0.94 -21.67
C GLN A 112 15.34 1.96 -20.68
N GLU A 113 14.02 1.97 -20.48
CA GLU A 113 13.35 2.89 -19.56
C GLU A 113 13.47 2.47 -18.09
N PHE A 114 13.75 1.21 -17.84
CA PHE A 114 13.65 0.65 -16.50
C PHE A 114 14.98 0.40 -15.77
N GLY A 115 16.09 0.19 -16.47
CA GLY A 115 17.44 0.06 -15.89
C GLY A 115 17.55 -0.80 -14.61
N VAL A 116 18.61 -0.60 -13.83
CA VAL A 116 18.87 -1.31 -12.55
C VAL A 116 17.76 -1.03 -11.51
N ILE A 117 17.15 0.14 -11.56
CA ILE A 117 16.08 0.53 -10.65
C ILE A 117 14.85 -0.38 -10.82
N ALA A 118 14.60 -0.89 -12.01
CA ALA A 118 13.50 -1.82 -12.28
C ALA A 118 13.62 -3.12 -11.50
N VAL A 119 14.83 -3.64 -11.31
CA VAL A 119 15.07 -4.90 -10.58
C VAL A 119 14.66 -4.74 -9.11
N TRP A 120 15.09 -3.66 -8.46
CA TRP A 120 14.76 -3.40 -7.05
C TRP A 120 13.25 -3.16 -6.85
N ARG A 121 12.61 -2.49 -7.79
CA ARG A 121 11.16 -2.30 -7.77
C ARG A 121 10.41 -3.59 -7.92
N TYR A 122 10.86 -4.40 -8.83
CA TYR A 122 10.27 -5.71 -9.04
C TYR A 122 10.36 -6.56 -7.78
N ILE A 123 11.54 -6.61 -7.13
CA ILE A 123 11.73 -7.32 -5.87
C ILE A 123 10.80 -6.74 -4.78
N PHE A 124 10.77 -5.41 -4.64
CA PHE A 124 9.91 -4.76 -3.67
C PHE A 124 8.43 -5.04 -3.92
N GLN A 125 7.99 -4.90 -5.16
CA GLN A 125 6.61 -5.19 -5.53
C GLN A 125 6.25 -6.66 -5.32
N TYR A 126 7.15 -7.57 -5.69
CA TYR A 126 6.95 -8.99 -5.48
C TYR A 126 6.80 -9.29 -3.98
N VAL A 127 7.69 -8.79 -3.15
CA VAL A 127 7.61 -8.96 -1.70
C VAL A 127 6.33 -8.32 -1.14
N ALA A 128 6.02 -7.08 -1.51
CA ALA A 128 4.86 -6.36 -0.99
C ALA A 128 3.52 -7.02 -1.38
N VAL A 129 3.44 -7.67 -2.55
CA VAL A 129 2.22 -8.31 -3.06
C VAL A 129 2.07 -9.74 -2.54
N TYR A 130 3.15 -10.52 -2.54
CA TYR A 130 3.05 -11.96 -2.34
C TYR A 130 3.31 -12.42 -0.91
N THR A 131 3.96 -11.62 -0.06
CA THR A 131 4.25 -12.05 1.32
C THR A 131 3.14 -11.80 2.34
N PRO A 132 2.35 -10.71 2.31
CA PRO A 132 1.37 -10.44 3.35
C PRO A 132 0.31 -11.53 3.48
N PHE A 133 -0.29 -11.96 2.37
CA PHE A 133 -1.37 -12.94 2.41
C PHE A 133 -0.97 -14.29 3.02
N PRO A 134 0.13 -14.97 2.60
CA PRO A 134 0.59 -16.19 3.23
C PRO A 134 0.93 -16.02 4.72
N ILE A 135 1.52 -14.88 5.09
CA ILE A 135 1.85 -14.60 6.49
C ILE A 135 0.56 -14.48 7.32
N PHE A 136 -0.43 -13.74 6.85
CA PHE A 136 -1.72 -13.62 7.53
C PHE A 136 -2.44 -14.98 7.61
N CYS A 137 -2.42 -15.79 6.54
CA CYS A 137 -2.95 -17.16 6.59
C CYS A 137 -2.22 -18.02 7.63
N ALA A 138 -0.89 -17.97 7.63
CA ALA A 138 -0.09 -18.75 8.59
C ALA A 138 -0.41 -18.37 10.04
N ILE A 139 -0.54 -17.07 10.35
CA ILE A 139 -0.91 -16.57 11.68
C ILE A 139 -2.26 -17.16 12.12
N TYR A 140 -3.26 -17.18 11.24
CA TYR A 140 -4.60 -17.68 11.55
C TYR A 140 -4.60 -19.13 12.03
N PHE A 141 -3.69 -19.97 11.52
CA PHE A 141 -3.59 -21.40 11.86
C PHE A 141 -2.58 -21.69 12.99
N THR A 142 -2.02 -20.66 13.63
CA THR A 142 -1.03 -20.84 14.69
C THR A 142 -1.61 -20.56 16.08
N PRO A 143 -1.01 -21.08 17.16
CA PRO A 143 -1.39 -20.75 18.54
C PRO A 143 -1.19 -19.27 18.89
N ILE A 144 -0.50 -18.50 18.04
CA ILE A 144 -0.29 -17.06 18.20
C ILE A 144 -1.59 -16.29 17.96
N TYR A 145 -2.59 -16.90 17.30
CA TYR A 145 -3.88 -16.30 17.01
C TYR A 145 -4.71 -16.11 18.30
N THR A 146 -4.37 -15.05 19.02
CA THR A 146 -5.03 -14.64 20.26
C THR A 146 -5.62 -13.23 20.09
N GLU A 147 -6.62 -12.88 20.89
CA GLU A 147 -7.20 -11.54 20.87
C GLU A 147 -6.15 -10.44 21.00
N HIS A 148 -5.22 -10.60 21.94
CA HIS A 148 -4.15 -9.63 22.18
C HIS A 148 -3.26 -9.45 20.96
N PHE A 149 -2.86 -10.56 20.30
CA PHE A 149 -2.02 -10.51 19.12
C PHE A 149 -2.73 -9.86 17.94
N ILE A 150 -3.99 -10.27 17.67
CA ILE A 150 -4.79 -9.73 16.55
C ILE A 150 -5.02 -8.22 16.74
N LYS A 151 -5.35 -7.81 17.97
CA LYS A 151 -5.54 -6.41 18.33
C LYS A 151 -4.27 -5.59 18.07
N ASN A 152 -3.10 -6.04 18.51
CA ASN A 152 -1.84 -5.35 18.29
C ASN A 152 -1.48 -5.27 16.80
N LEU A 153 -1.70 -6.35 16.06
CA LEU A 153 -1.48 -6.37 14.62
C LEU A 153 -2.41 -5.38 13.91
N ALA A 154 -3.68 -5.31 14.33
CA ALA A 154 -4.65 -4.37 13.79
C ALA A 154 -4.21 -2.90 13.99
N TYR A 155 -3.68 -2.56 15.16
CA TYR A 155 -3.16 -1.22 15.44
C TYR A 155 -1.86 -0.92 14.67
N ALA A 156 -1.01 -1.91 14.43
CA ALA A 156 0.23 -1.71 13.70
C ALA A 156 0.04 -1.59 12.17
N THR A 157 -0.99 -2.21 11.63
CA THR A 157 -1.21 -2.31 10.18
C THR A 157 -1.32 -0.94 9.46
N PRO A 158 -2.07 0.07 9.95
CA PRO A 158 -2.12 1.39 9.32
C PRO A 158 -0.74 2.05 9.20
N TRP A 159 0.11 1.92 10.21
CA TRP A 159 1.49 2.40 10.18
C TRP A 159 2.30 1.70 9.09
N GLY A 160 2.07 0.39 8.91
CA GLY A 160 2.68 -0.36 7.83
C GLY A 160 2.35 0.21 6.45
N PHE A 161 1.09 0.54 6.19
CA PHE A 161 0.68 1.16 4.93
C PHE A 161 1.28 2.56 4.74
N ILE A 162 1.31 3.38 5.78
CA ILE A 162 1.95 4.70 5.75
C ILE A 162 3.43 4.54 5.38
N LEU A 163 4.18 3.72 6.10
CA LEU A 163 5.61 3.51 5.85
C LEU A 163 5.87 2.96 4.45
N LEU A 164 5.07 1.99 4.00
CA LEU A 164 5.16 1.44 2.65
C LEU A 164 4.87 2.48 1.57
N SER A 165 3.97 3.44 1.81
CA SER A 165 3.69 4.52 0.84
C SER A 165 4.84 5.52 0.69
N PHE A 166 5.66 5.68 1.73
CA PHE A 166 6.84 6.55 1.64
C PHE A 166 7.93 6.00 0.73
N VAL A 167 8.04 4.69 0.53
CA VAL A 167 9.05 4.10 -0.35
C VAL A 167 8.89 4.56 -1.81
N PRO A 168 7.74 4.34 -2.48
CA PRO A 168 7.53 4.86 -3.83
C PRO A 168 7.54 6.39 -3.88
N PHE A 169 7.09 7.07 -2.81
CA PHE A 169 7.13 8.52 -2.71
C PHE A 169 8.58 9.05 -2.72
N ILE A 170 9.47 8.50 -1.89
CA ILE A 170 10.88 8.91 -1.87
C ILE A 170 11.54 8.62 -3.23
N ILE A 171 11.27 7.46 -3.82
CA ILE A 171 11.79 7.13 -5.14
C ILE A 171 11.32 8.16 -6.16
N LEU A 172 10.05 8.56 -6.12
CA LEU A 172 9.46 9.52 -7.05
C LEU A 172 10.09 10.91 -6.95
N ILE A 173 10.36 11.41 -5.72
CA ILE A 173 10.92 12.75 -5.52
C ILE A 173 12.44 12.81 -5.70
N THR A 174 13.16 11.70 -5.44
CA THR A 174 14.63 11.66 -5.50
C THR A 174 15.17 11.28 -6.88
N HIS A 175 14.41 10.46 -7.62
CA HIS A 175 14.78 10.05 -8.97
C HIS A 175 14.18 11.01 -10.01
N SER A 176 14.55 12.30 -9.92
CA SER A 176 14.48 13.16 -11.09
C SER A 176 15.48 12.61 -12.10
N HIS A 177 15.01 11.85 -13.10
CA HIS A 177 15.86 11.41 -14.18
C HIS A 177 16.57 12.65 -14.78
N PRO A 178 17.92 12.68 -14.79
CA PRO A 178 18.60 13.72 -15.53
C PRO A 178 18.15 13.57 -17.00
N ALA A 179 17.86 14.69 -17.64
CA ALA A 179 17.46 14.81 -19.04
C ALA A 179 18.47 14.19 -20.06
N LYS A 180 19.44 13.41 -19.60
CA LYS A 180 20.50 12.76 -20.37
C LYS A 180 20.07 11.49 -21.12
N PHE A 181 18.83 11.02 -20.93
CA PHE A 181 18.27 9.94 -21.75
C PHE A 181 17.46 10.45 -22.96
N ARG A 182 17.51 11.74 -23.27
CA ARG A 182 17.10 12.19 -24.59
C ARG A 182 18.08 11.61 -25.62
N LEU A 183 17.66 10.49 -26.17
CA LEU A 183 17.89 10.02 -27.53
C LEU A 183 19.09 10.66 -28.26
N ARG A 184 20.14 9.95 -28.21
CA ARG A 184 21.20 9.98 -29.20
C ARG A 184 20.74 9.25 -30.49
N ASP A 185 19.53 9.58 -30.95
CA ASP A 185 18.95 9.02 -32.17
C ASP A 185 18.38 10.15 -33.03
N SER A 186 19.26 11.02 -33.44
CA SER A 186 19.08 11.83 -34.66
C SER A 186 20.42 12.25 -35.21
N SER A 187 21.17 11.30 -35.71
CA SER A 187 22.21 11.55 -36.72
C SER A 187 22.35 10.33 -37.59
#